data_cf5dfa6fcf976216887d2e5d10ee8535
#
_entry.id   cf5dfa6fcf976216887d2e5d10ee8535
#
_cell.length_a   1.000
_cell.length_b   1.000
_cell.length_c   1.000
_cell.angle_alpha   90.00
_cell.angle_beta   90.00
_cell.angle_gamma   90.00
#
_symmetry.space_group_name_H-M   'P 1'
#
loop_
_entity.id
_entity.type
_entity.pdbx_description
1 polymer ?
#
loop_
_entity_poly.entity_id
_entity_poly.type
_entity_poly.pdbx_seq_one_letter_code
_entity_poly.pdbx_strand_id
1 'polypeptide(L)'
;MYANNEIGTIEPIKELGAAAHSKGVIFHTDAVQAFAHIPVNVKDMNIDMLSASGHKFHGPKGTGFLYISNSVKIGSFIHGGSQERSRRAGTLNVPGIIGMAEAARLEAMNMEKNMKYVSGMRDYIIERISADIPYAILNGDRYKRLPGNIHMSFIGAASELLLI
;
A
#
# COMPACT_ATOMS: atom_id res chain seq x y z
N MET A 1 -5.31 4.08 6.13
CA MET A 1 -4.38 3.39 5.18
C MET A 1 -4.81 1.96 5.00
N TYR A 2 -4.42 1.32 3.90
CA TYR A 2 -4.71 -0.10 3.64
C TYR A 2 -3.76 -1.02 4.42
N ALA A 3 -2.49 -0.68 4.42
CA ALA A 3 -1.47 -1.39 5.18
C ALA A 3 -0.41 -0.40 5.68
N ASN A 4 0.11 -0.65 6.87
CA ASN A 4 1.09 0.22 7.50
C ASN A 4 2.50 -0.10 6.99
N ASN A 5 3.26 0.93 6.64
CA ASN A 5 4.61 0.79 6.10
C ASN A 5 5.66 0.43 7.17
N GLU A 6 5.41 0.75 8.43
CA GLU A 6 6.34 0.47 9.54
C GLU A 6 6.09 -0.90 10.13
N ILE A 7 4.94 -1.11 10.76
CA ILE A 7 4.62 -2.36 11.44
C ILE A 7 4.07 -3.45 10.50
N GLY A 8 3.75 -3.13 9.27
CA GLY A 8 3.36 -4.06 8.22
C GLY A 8 1.92 -4.59 8.27
N THR A 9 1.16 -4.29 9.30
CA THR A 9 -0.22 -4.79 9.45
C THR A 9 -1.11 -4.36 8.30
N ILE A 10 -1.88 -5.31 7.77
CA ILE A 10 -2.91 -5.09 6.75
C ILE A 10 -4.24 -4.90 7.47
N GLU A 11 -4.92 -3.79 7.19
CA GLU A 11 -6.19 -3.43 7.83
C GLU A 11 -7.37 -4.21 7.23
N PRO A 12 -8.47 -4.40 7.97
CA PRO A 12 -9.68 -5.07 7.49
C PRO A 12 -10.51 -4.17 6.57
N ILE A 13 -9.94 -3.83 5.40
CA ILE A 13 -10.48 -2.82 4.47
C ILE A 13 -11.89 -3.13 4.01
N LYS A 14 -12.17 -4.40 3.72
CA LYS A 14 -13.50 -4.82 3.26
C LYS A 14 -14.58 -4.55 4.31
N GLU A 15 -14.29 -4.87 5.55
CA GLU A 15 -15.18 -4.67 6.69
C GLU A 15 -15.36 -3.17 7.00
N LEU A 16 -14.27 -2.40 6.92
CA LEU A 16 -14.29 -0.95 7.11
C LEU A 16 -15.09 -0.26 6.01
N GLY A 17 -14.90 -0.66 4.75
CA GLY A 17 -15.70 -0.17 3.62
C GLY A 17 -17.18 -0.50 3.76
N ALA A 18 -17.51 -1.73 4.16
CA ALA A 18 -18.89 -2.14 4.41
C ALA A 18 -19.53 -1.33 5.55
N ALA A 19 -18.79 -1.09 6.63
CA ALA A 19 -19.25 -0.27 7.74
C ALA A 19 -19.50 1.19 7.32
N ALA A 20 -18.61 1.78 6.52
CA ALA A 20 -18.79 3.13 5.97
C ALA A 20 -20.05 3.20 5.08
N HIS A 21 -20.21 2.27 4.16
CA HIS A 21 -21.36 2.21 3.25
C HIS A 21 -22.68 2.00 4.01
N SER A 22 -22.68 1.24 5.10
CA SER A 22 -23.89 1.08 5.94
C SER A 22 -24.39 2.38 6.56
N LYS A 23 -23.53 3.40 6.62
CA LYS A 23 -23.83 4.75 7.09
C LYS A 23 -23.94 5.78 5.97
N GLY A 24 -23.89 5.36 4.70
CA GLY A 24 -23.92 6.27 3.55
C GLY A 24 -22.65 7.13 3.44
N VAL A 25 -21.53 6.70 4.01
CA VAL A 25 -20.26 7.44 4.01
C VAL A 25 -19.33 6.92 2.94
N ILE A 26 -18.71 7.83 2.18
CA ILE A 26 -17.69 7.51 1.17
C ILE A 26 -16.43 6.97 1.87
N PHE A 27 -15.90 5.87 1.36
CA PHE A 27 -14.70 5.23 1.90
C PHE A 27 -13.48 5.43 0.99
N HIS A 28 -12.48 6.14 1.51
CA HIS A 28 -11.17 6.29 0.89
C HIS A 28 -10.11 5.53 1.67
N THR A 29 -9.20 4.86 0.95
CA THR A 29 -8.01 4.26 1.56
C THR A 29 -6.74 4.70 0.85
N ASP A 30 -5.70 5.01 1.62
CA ASP A 30 -4.33 5.07 1.14
C ASP A 30 -3.81 3.65 0.97
N ALA A 31 -3.58 3.24 -0.28
CA ALA A 31 -3.06 1.92 -0.64
C ALA A 31 -1.63 1.98 -1.17
N VAL A 32 -0.87 3.03 -0.84
CA VAL A 32 0.51 3.23 -1.31
C VAL A 32 1.40 2.02 -1.00
N GLN A 33 1.19 1.35 0.13
CA GLN A 33 1.96 0.16 0.51
C GLN A 33 1.31 -1.17 0.08
N ALA A 34 0.05 -1.14 -0.34
CA ALA A 34 -0.70 -2.36 -0.69
C ALA A 34 -0.78 -2.59 -2.20
N PHE A 35 -1.00 -1.51 -2.98
CA PHE A 35 -1.15 -1.61 -4.44
C PHE A 35 0.07 -2.26 -5.07
N ALA A 36 -0.19 -3.24 -5.93
CA ALA A 36 0.81 -4.05 -6.64
C ALA A 36 1.65 -5.00 -5.74
N HIS A 37 1.52 -4.96 -4.41
CA HIS A 37 2.18 -5.88 -3.49
C HIS A 37 1.27 -6.98 -2.96
N ILE A 38 -0.03 -6.68 -2.86
CA ILE A 38 -1.08 -7.63 -2.45
C ILE A 38 -2.32 -7.41 -3.33
N PRO A 39 -3.21 -8.42 -3.45
CA PRO A 39 -4.43 -8.27 -4.22
C PRO A 39 -5.31 -7.14 -3.69
N VAL A 40 -5.74 -6.25 -4.57
CA VAL A 40 -6.67 -5.16 -4.27
C VAL A 40 -7.81 -5.20 -5.29
N ASN A 41 -9.04 -5.39 -4.82
CA ASN A 41 -10.25 -5.29 -5.63
C ASN A 41 -11.18 -4.24 -5.03
N VAL A 42 -11.22 -3.07 -5.65
CA VAL A 42 -11.96 -1.91 -5.13
C VAL A 42 -13.47 -2.17 -4.99
N LYS A 43 -14.06 -3.03 -5.84
CA LYS A 43 -15.48 -3.36 -5.79
C LYS A 43 -15.79 -4.32 -4.65
N ASP A 44 -15.04 -5.41 -4.55
CA ASP A 44 -15.26 -6.45 -3.53
C ASP A 44 -14.93 -5.95 -2.11
N MET A 45 -14.10 -4.89 -2.03
CA MET A 45 -13.66 -4.29 -0.77
C MET A 45 -14.41 -3.01 -0.40
N ASN A 46 -15.44 -2.65 -1.17
CA ASN A 46 -16.26 -1.45 -0.93
C ASN A 46 -15.42 -0.16 -0.86
N ILE A 47 -14.43 -0.03 -1.73
CA ILE A 47 -13.56 1.15 -1.79
C ILE A 47 -14.11 2.12 -2.83
N ASP A 48 -14.43 3.34 -2.41
CA ASP A 48 -14.89 4.41 -3.31
C ASP A 48 -13.73 5.20 -3.89
N MET A 49 -12.67 5.41 -3.11
CA MET A 49 -11.45 6.07 -3.55
C MET A 49 -10.21 5.36 -3.01
N LEU A 50 -9.15 5.34 -3.83
CA LEU A 50 -7.89 4.71 -3.46
C LEU A 50 -6.73 5.53 -4.01
N SER A 51 -5.76 5.86 -3.17
CA SER A 51 -4.51 6.50 -3.57
C SER A 51 -3.34 5.52 -3.61
N ALA A 52 -2.49 5.66 -4.63
CA ALA A 52 -1.26 4.89 -4.78
C ALA A 52 -0.12 5.75 -5.35
N SER A 53 1.11 5.32 -5.13
CA SER A 53 2.32 6.04 -5.57
C SER A 53 3.24 5.13 -6.38
N GLY A 54 3.59 5.56 -7.60
CA GLY A 54 4.31 4.76 -8.58
C GLY A 54 5.63 4.20 -8.08
N HIS A 55 6.40 5.00 -7.33
CA HIS A 55 7.71 4.59 -6.83
C HIS A 55 7.67 3.45 -5.79
N LYS A 56 6.51 3.10 -5.26
CA LYS A 56 6.35 1.97 -4.33
C LYS A 56 6.27 0.62 -5.02
N PHE A 57 5.96 0.62 -6.32
CA PHE A 57 5.91 -0.58 -7.16
C PHE A 57 6.77 -0.44 -8.41
N HIS A 58 8.00 0.10 -8.23
CA HIS A 58 9.05 0.21 -9.25
C HIS A 58 8.76 1.18 -10.39
N GLY A 59 7.72 2.00 -10.26
CA GLY A 59 7.43 3.08 -11.20
C GLY A 59 8.27 4.34 -10.94
N PRO A 60 8.22 5.34 -11.84
CA PRO A 60 8.95 6.59 -11.67
C PRO A 60 8.51 7.36 -10.43
N LYS A 61 9.47 8.02 -9.78
CA LYS A 61 9.20 8.98 -8.70
C LYS A 61 8.39 10.17 -9.23
N GLY A 62 7.56 10.77 -8.37
CA GLY A 62 6.73 11.93 -8.72
C GLY A 62 5.47 11.58 -9.50
N THR A 63 5.15 10.30 -9.66
CA THR A 63 3.90 9.81 -10.25
C THR A 63 3.08 8.99 -9.25
N GLY A 64 1.78 9.08 -9.38
CA GLY A 64 0.82 8.34 -8.58
C GLY A 64 -0.57 8.46 -9.19
N PHE A 65 -1.54 7.80 -8.62
CA PHE A 65 -2.92 7.91 -9.06
C PHE A 65 -3.91 7.93 -7.90
N LEU A 66 -5.06 8.51 -8.18
CA LEU A 66 -6.24 8.41 -7.34
C LEU A 66 -7.34 7.68 -8.13
N TYR A 67 -7.70 6.48 -7.69
CA TYR A 67 -8.94 5.83 -8.15
C TYR A 67 -10.14 6.54 -7.53
N ILE A 68 -11.16 6.78 -8.33
CA ILE A 68 -12.42 7.39 -7.90
C ILE A 68 -13.55 6.60 -8.53
N SER A 69 -14.42 6.04 -7.71
CA SER A 69 -15.65 5.39 -8.17
C SER A 69 -16.54 6.37 -8.93
N ASN A 70 -17.28 5.86 -9.92
CA ASN A 70 -18.19 6.69 -10.71
C ASN A 70 -19.32 7.35 -9.88
N SER A 71 -19.65 6.79 -8.73
CA SER A 71 -20.63 7.35 -7.79
C SER A 71 -20.12 8.56 -7.00
N VAL A 72 -18.80 8.76 -6.96
CA VAL A 72 -18.18 9.82 -6.15
C VAL A 72 -17.93 11.07 -6.99
N LYS A 73 -18.36 12.20 -6.47
CA LYS A 73 -18.06 13.53 -7.03
C LYS A 73 -17.06 14.24 -6.14
N ILE A 74 -15.92 14.65 -6.72
CA ILE A 74 -14.92 15.46 -6.05
C ILE A 74 -14.72 16.78 -6.79
N GLY A 75 -14.46 17.85 -6.05
CA GLY A 75 -14.00 19.12 -6.62
C GLY A 75 -12.54 19.07 -7.02
N SER A 76 -12.10 19.96 -7.90
CA SER A 76 -10.69 20.15 -8.21
C SER A 76 -9.97 20.79 -7.00
N PHE A 77 -8.83 20.24 -6.62
CA PHE A 77 -7.92 20.87 -5.64
C PHE A 77 -6.87 21.76 -6.32
N ILE A 78 -6.41 21.37 -7.51
CA ILE A 78 -5.49 22.18 -8.33
C ILE A 78 -6.28 22.76 -9.48
N HIS A 79 -6.47 24.08 -9.47
CA HIS A 79 -7.28 24.81 -10.44
C HIS A 79 -6.45 25.24 -11.65
N GLY A 80 -7.10 25.35 -12.82
CA GLY A 80 -6.49 25.75 -14.10
C GLY A 80 -7.16 25.09 -15.29
N GLY A 81 -6.38 24.39 -16.12
CA GLY A 81 -6.90 23.69 -17.30
C GLY A 81 -7.76 22.48 -16.97
N SER A 82 -8.36 21.88 -18.01
CA SER A 82 -9.35 20.80 -17.90
C SER A 82 -8.75 19.37 -17.84
N GLN A 83 -7.45 19.25 -17.55
CA GLN A 83 -6.80 17.95 -17.43
C GLN A 83 -7.47 17.07 -16.36
N GLU A 84 -7.28 15.76 -16.47
CA GLU A 84 -7.89 14.77 -15.57
C GLU A 84 -9.40 14.97 -15.38
N ARG A 85 -10.11 15.26 -16.47
CA ARG A 85 -11.57 15.54 -16.47
C ARG A 85 -11.94 16.72 -15.55
N SER A 86 -11.13 17.77 -15.56
CA SER A 86 -11.26 18.95 -14.70
C SER A 86 -11.11 18.67 -13.20
N ARG A 87 -10.47 17.57 -12.82
CA ARG A 87 -10.24 17.23 -11.42
C ARG A 87 -8.85 17.67 -10.92
N ARG A 88 -7.88 17.78 -11.84
CA ARG A 88 -6.51 18.21 -11.52
C ARG A 88 -5.91 18.89 -12.74
N ALA A 89 -5.71 20.19 -12.65
CA ALA A 89 -5.10 20.98 -13.71
C ALA A 89 -3.58 20.76 -13.83
N GLY A 90 -3.02 21.13 -14.97
CA GLY A 90 -1.59 21.05 -15.30
C GLY A 90 -1.30 19.98 -16.35
N THR A 91 -0.28 20.23 -17.18
CA THR A 91 0.15 19.32 -18.22
C THR A 91 0.50 17.95 -17.63
N LEU A 92 0.02 16.89 -18.26
CA LEU A 92 0.27 15.52 -17.81
C LEU A 92 1.73 15.12 -18.00
N ASN A 93 2.30 14.47 -17.00
CA ASN A 93 3.61 13.82 -17.10
C ASN A 93 3.45 12.48 -17.84
N VAL A 94 3.26 12.54 -19.16
CA VAL A 94 2.99 11.35 -19.98
C VAL A 94 4.06 10.28 -19.84
N PRO A 95 5.38 10.58 -19.90
CA PRO A 95 6.42 9.55 -19.71
C PRO A 95 6.32 8.87 -18.33
N GLY A 96 6.09 9.65 -17.29
CA GLY A 96 5.94 9.11 -15.93
C GLY A 96 4.70 8.24 -15.76
N ILE A 97 3.57 8.64 -16.38
CA ILE A 97 2.32 7.86 -16.36
C ILE A 97 2.50 6.52 -17.08
N ILE A 98 3.13 6.53 -18.26
CA ILE A 98 3.42 5.30 -19.03
C ILE A 98 4.35 4.37 -18.24
N GLY A 99 5.42 4.91 -17.66
CA GLY A 99 6.34 4.13 -16.83
C GLY A 99 5.66 3.54 -15.60
N MET A 100 4.78 4.30 -14.95
CA MET A 100 3.98 3.82 -13.81
C MET A 100 3.01 2.71 -14.23
N ALA A 101 2.34 2.86 -15.37
CA ALA A 101 1.40 1.86 -15.88
C ALA A 101 2.12 0.55 -16.23
N GLU A 102 3.29 0.62 -16.85
CA GLU A 102 4.10 -0.56 -17.17
C GLU A 102 4.60 -1.26 -15.90
N ALA A 103 5.06 -0.51 -14.91
CA ALA A 103 5.44 -1.06 -13.62
C ALA A 103 4.27 -1.80 -12.95
N ALA A 104 3.08 -1.19 -12.92
CA ALA A 104 1.88 -1.82 -12.38
C ALA A 104 1.51 -3.12 -13.13
N ARG A 105 1.64 -3.12 -14.46
CA ARG A 105 1.39 -4.31 -15.29
C ARG A 105 2.37 -5.45 -14.96
N LEU A 106 3.65 -5.15 -14.85
CA LEU A 106 4.68 -6.14 -14.54
C LEU A 106 4.49 -6.73 -13.13
N GLU A 107 4.19 -5.89 -12.14
CA GLU A 107 3.92 -6.33 -10.79
C GLU A 107 2.64 -7.18 -10.71
N ALA A 108 1.58 -6.81 -11.41
CA ALA A 108 0.36 -7.61 -11.45
C ALA A 108 0.60 -9.00 -12.04
N MET A 109 1.43 -9.12 -13.08
CA MET A 109 1.79 -10.41 -13.71
C MET A 109 2.62 -11.31 -12.77
N ASN A 110 3.43 -10.73 -11.89
CA ASN A 110 4.35 -11.46 -11.02
C ASN A 110 3.90 -11.50 -9.56
N MET A 111 2.77 -10.87 -9.23
CA MET A 111 2.33 -10.62 -7.84
C MET A 111 2.34 -11.89 -6.99
N GLU A 112 1.69 -12.97 -7.42
CA GLU A 112 1.60 -14.21 -6.65
C GLU A 112 2.98 -14.83 -6.38
N LYS A 113 3.83 -14.87 -7.42
CA LYS A 113 5.20 -15.38 -7.32
C LYS A 113 6.03 -14.52 -6.34
N ASN A 114 5.95 -13.20 -6.48
CA ASN A 114 6.70 -12.25 -5.65
C ASN A 114 6.21 -12.31 -4.20
N MET A 115 4.90 -12.32 -3.97
CA MET A 115 4.32 -12.47 -2.63
C MET A 115 4.81 -13.74 -1.94
N LYS A 116 4.75 -14.89 -2.60
CA LYS A 116 5.17 -16.16 -2.04
C LYS A 116 6.65 -16.16 -1.69
N TYR A 117 7.49 -15.66 -2.59
CA TYR A 117 8.94 -15.61 -2.39
C TYR A 117 9.32 -14.69 -1.22
N VAL A 118 8.81 -13.45 -1.24
CA VAL A 118 9.16 -12.44 -0.23
C VAL A 118 8.58 -12.80 1.14
N SER A 119 7.34 -13.35 1.19
CA SER A 119 6.76 -13.83 2.45
C SER A 119 7.55 -14.98 3.05
N GLY A 120 8.06 -15.90 2.23
CA GLY A 120 8.92 -16.99 2.72
C GLY A 120 10.20 -16.48 3.36
N MET A 121 10.85 -15.49 2.75
CA MET A 121 12.05 -14.84 3.33
C MET A 121 11.71 -14.11 4.62
N ARG A 122 10.62 -13.33 4.64
CA ARG A 122 10.11 -12.65 5.84
C ARG A 122 9.89 -13.63 6.98
N ASP A 123 9.17 -14.70 6.72
CA ASP A 123 8.82 -15.69 7.75
C ASP A 123 10.05 -16.39 8.30
N TYR A 124 10.99 -16.76 7.43
CA TYR A 124 12.27 -17.32 7.84
C TYR A 124 13.06 -16.38 8.75
N ILE A 125 13.16 -15.10 8.40
CA ILE A 125 13.88 -14.10 9.22
C ILE A 125 13.19 -13.92 10.57
N ILE A 126 11.86 -13.79 10.60
CA ILE A 126 11.11 -13.63 11.84
C ILE A 126 11.33 -14.85 12.76
N GLU A 127 11.25 -16.07 12.22
CA GLU A 127 11.46 -17.29 12.97
C GLU A 127 12.88 -17.38 13.54
N ARG A 128 13.89 -17.06 12.73
CA ARG A 128 15.29 -17.08 13.17
C ARG A 128 15.55 -16.04 14.27
N ILE A 129 15.12 -14.79 14.07
CA ILE A 129 15.32 -13.75 15.08
C ILE A 129 14.58 -14.11 16.37
N SER A 130 13.34 -14.60 16.28
CA SER A 130 12.56 -14.96 17.47
C SER A 130 13.13 -16.16 18.23
N ALA A 131 13.81 -17.08 17.53
CA ALA A 131 14.46 -18.24 18.16
C ALA A 131 15.83 -17.89 18.77
N ASP A 132 16.62 -17.07 18.07
CA ASP A 132 18.01 -16.80 18.42
C ASP A 132 18.15 -15.61 19.40
N ILE A 133 17.14 -14.72 19.46
CA ILE A 133 17.16 -13.50 20.29
C ILE A 133 15.96 -13.49 21.26
N PRO A 134 16.17 -13.87 22.54
CA PRO A 134 15.07 -14.06 23.50
C PRO A 134 14.19 -12.83 23.77
N TYR A 135 14.72 -11.63 23.54
CA TYR A 135 14.03 -10.37 23.81
C TYR A 135 13.55 -9.66 22.54
N ALA A 136 13.52 -10.37 21.41
CA ALA A 136 12.96 -9.85 20.19
C ALA A 136 11.44 -10.04 20.15
N ILE A 137 10.71 -8.95 19.88
CA ILE A 137 9.24 -8.94 19.80
C ILE A 137 8.83 -8.48 18.41
N LEU A 138 8.04 -9.30 17.70
CA LEU A 138 7.44 -8.89 16.43
C LEU A 138 6.32 -7.88 16.70
N ASN A 139 6.40 -6.72 16.06
CA ASN A 139 5.35 -5.70 16.12
C ASN A 139 4.33 -5.90 15.00
N GLY A 140 3.05 -5.63 15.31
CA GLY A 140 1.94 -5.82 14.38
C GLY A 140 1.49 -7.28 14.24
N ASP A 141 0.51 -7.49 13.36
CA ASP A 141 -0.03 -8.83 13.14
C ASP A 141 1.00 -9.76 12.47
N ARG A 142 1.06 -11.02 12.90
CA ARG A 142 2.00 -12.03 12.36
C ARG A 142 1.61 -12.48 10.95
N TYR A 143 0.31 -12.60 10.69
CA TYR A 143 -0.23 -13.21 9.48
C TYR A 143 -0.82 -12.19 8.52
N LYS A 144 -1.64 -11.25 9.02
CA LYS A 144 -2.21 -10.14 8.26
C LYS A 144 -1.16 -9.03 8.07
N ARG A 145 -0.11 -9.36 7.32
CA ARG A 145 1.09 -8.53 7.18
C ARG A 145 1.51 -8.43 5.72
N LEU A 146 2.04 -7.26 5.34
CA LEU A 146 2.69 -7.07 4.03
C LEU A 146 3.79 -8.12 3.80
N PRO A 147 3.92 -8.67 2.58
CA PRO A 147 4.87 -9.73 2.28
C PRO A 147 6.30 -9.44 2.71
N GLY A 148 6.79 -8.24 2.47
CA GLY A 148 8.19 -7.85 2.73
C GLY A 148 8.42 -7.09 4.03
N ASN A 149 7.43 -6.96 4.91
CA ASN A 149 7.61 -6.17 6.13
C ASN A 149 8.03 -7.02 7.32
N ILE A 150 9.13 -6.61 7.97
CA ILE A 150 9.60 -7.15 9.26
C ILE A 150 9.85 -5.93 10.15
N HIS A 151 9.11 -5.86 11.26
CA HIS A 151 9.32 -4.82 12.26
C HIS A 151 9.38 -5.46 13.63
N MET A 152 10.55 -5.35 14.27
CA MET A 152 10.81 -6.01 15.56
C MET A 152 11.34 -5.00 16.57
N SER A 153 10.96 -5.16 17.81
CA SER A 153 11.54 -4.48 18.95
C SER A 153 12.51 -5.40 19.68
N PHE A 154 13.65 -4.88 20.06
CA PHE A 154 14.68 -5.58 20.84
C PHE A 154 14.74 -4.95 22.23
N ILE A 155 14.16 -5.60 23.23
CA ILE A 155 14.06 -5.04 24.57
C ILE A 155 15.46 -4.94 25.19
N GLY A 156 15.79 -3.75 25.72
CA GLY A 156 17.08 -3.49 26.33
C GLY A 156 18.20 -3.10 25.37
N ALA A 157 17.95 -3.09 24.04
CA ALA A 157 18.90 -2.57 23.07
C ALA A 157 18.56 -1.10 22.73
N ALA A 158 19.57 -0.24 22.80
CA ALA A 158 19.42 1.14 22.31
C ALA A 158 19.43 1.13 20.77
N SER A 159 18.48 1.84 20.14
CA SER A 159 18.34 1.86 18.67
C SER A 159 19.62 2.35 17.97
N GLU A 160 20.33 3.27 18.58
CA GLU A 160 21.60 3.80 18.06
C GLU A 160 22.69 2.72 17.93
N LEU A 161 22.63 1.66 18.73
CA LEU A 161 23.59 0.56 18.68
C LEU A 161 23.24 -0.50 17.63
N LEU A 162 22.03 -0.43 17.07
CA LEU A 162 21.55 -1.35 16.04
C LEU A 162 21.77 -0.83 14.60
N LEU A 163 22.22 0.41 14.47
CA LEU A 163 22.39 1.11 13.19
C LEU A 163 23.87 1.22 12.76
N ILE A 164 24.74 0.30 13.20
CA ILE A 164 26.15 0.28 12.83
C ILE A 164 26.36 -0.46 11.52
#